data_0fed46fa72fc8ee81e55566be8406ade
#
_entry.id   0fed46fa72fc8ee81e55566be8406ade
#
_cell.length_a   1.000
_cell.length_b   1.000
_cell.length_c   1.000
_cell.angle_alpha   90.00
_cell.angle_beta   90.00
_cell.angle_gamma   90.00
#
_symmetry.space_group_name_H-M   'P 1'
#
loop_
_entity.id
_entity.type
_entity.pdbx_description
1 polymer ?
#
loop_
_entity_poly.entity_id
_entity_poly.type
_entity_poly.pdbx_seq_one_letter_code
_entity_poly.pdbx_strand_id
1 'polypeptide(L)'
;MVTKNNYKGWIYLAPSLVLIIIFSLYPLIDTFITSFYKDYNYLTGEFSGFTFDNYLVLFSIIEPPSYIAGIEAPIKAFFQYALPNTLLITFVTVPISIILALIISVLINSIKWFQKFFETLFFTPYVTNIIAVGMVFGVIFSHNGLFNSIFNLDEFWVENNPGTTYWNAMLVIFLDIIWYQLPFKILIFVSGLQGINKTYYEAAKVDSASKVKQFFKITVPLLSPQILYISITSFINGFKEYQAIAGLFGRKGTSGNSYNLYTVVYFVYDQVNSGNAFTISYACCGAIVLFAIILVFTALQLYVSKKKVHY
;
A
#
# COMPACT_ATOMS: atom_id res chain seq x y z
N MET A 1 23.64 9.31 -34.44
CA MET A 1 24.76 8.35 -34.53
C MET A 1 24.39 7.12 -33.68
N VAL A 2 23.86 6.04 -34.26
CA VAL A 2 23.63 4.78 -33.56
C VAL A 2 24.99 4.10 -33.46
N THR A 3 25.56 4.08 -32.25
CA THR A 3 26.86 3.48 -32.00
C THR A 3 26.79 1.97 -32.19
N LYS A 4 27.64 1.44 -33.04
CA LYS A 4 27.80 -0.01 -33.39
C LYS A 4 28.20 -0.90 -32.20
N ASN A 5 28.23 -0.42 -30.96
CA ASN A 5 28.74 -1.11 -29.77
C ASN A 5 27.62 -1.34 -28.71
N ASN A 6 26.47 -1.88 -29.11
CA ASN A 6 25.36 -2.21 -28.20
C ASN A 6 25.78 -3.17 -27.05
N TYR A 7 26.82 -4.02 -27.25
CA TYR A 7 27.29 -4.94 -26.22
C TYR A 7 27.88 -4.24 -24.98
N LYS A 8 28.47 -3.02 -25.14
CA LYS A 8 29.00 -2.26 -23.99
C LYS A 8 27.89 -1.84 -23.03
N GLY A 9 26.70 -1.50 -23.55
CA GLY A 9 25.52 -1.23 -22.72
C GLY A 9 25.12 -2.42 -21.87
N TRP A 10 25.14 -3.63 -22.44
CA TRP A 10 24.84 -4.84 -21.70
C TRP A 10 25.87 -5.16 -20.59
N ILE A 11 27.17 -4.88 -20.85
CA ILE A 11 28.22 -5.07 -19.82
C ILE A 11 28.00 -4.14 -18.64
N TYR A 12 27.64 -2.86 -18.87
CA TYR A 12 27.34 -1.91 -17.80
C TYR A 12 26.06 -2.27 -17.02
N LEU A 13 25.08 -2.86 -17.68
CA LEU A 13 23.83 -3.31 -17.04
C LEU A 13 23.96 -4.67 -16.36
N ALA A 14 24.95 -5.51 -16.76
CA ALA A 14 25.09 -6.88 -16.31
C ALA A 14 25.08 -7.03 -14.77
N PRO A 15 25.82 -6.25 -13.97
CA PRO A 15 25.78 -6.39 -12.52
C PRO A 15 24.37 -6.18 -11.93
N SER A 16 23.66 -5.16 -12.39
CA SER A 16 22.28 -4.88 -11.93
C SER A 16 21.31 -5.97 -12.39
N LEU A 17 21.44 -6.46 -13.63
CA LEU A 17 20.59 -7.53 -14.14
C LEU A 17 20.79 -8.84 -13.38
N VAL A 18 22.05 -9.20 -13.07
CA VAL A 18 22.34 -10.38 -12.25
C VAL A 18 21.67 -10.29 -10.88
N LEU A 19 21.78 -9.14 -10.21
CA LEU A 19 21.12 -8.92 -8.91
C LEU A 19 19.60 -9.02 -9.02
N ILE A 20 18.99 -8.44 -10.06
CA ILE A 20 17.53 -8.53 -10.28
C ILE A 20 17.11 -9.99 -10.54
N ILE A 21 17.89 -10.74 -11.32
CA ILE A 21 17.58 -12.15 -11.60
C ILE A 21 17.64 -12.98 -10.32
N ILE A 22 18.70 -12.83 -9.52
CA ILE A 22 18.92 -13.63 -8.31
C ILE A 22 17.94 -13.24 -7.19
N PHE A 23 17.75 -11.94 -6.93
CA PHE A 23 17.03 -11.47 -5.75
C PHE A 23 15.57 -11.06 -6.02
N SER A 24 15.14 -11.00 -7.28
CA SER A 24 13.75 -10.65 -7.62
C SER A 24 13.08 -11.71 -8.48
N LEU A 25 13.66 -12.08 -9.62
CA LEU A 25 13.02 -13.02 -10.53
C LEU A 25 13.04 -14.46 -10.01
N TYR A 26 14.16 -14.91 -9.47
CA TYR A 26 14.26 -16.27 -8.92
C TYR A 26 13.26 -16.49 -7.75
N PRO A 27 13.20 -15.65 -6.70
CA PRO A 27 12.20 -15.82 -5.63
C PRO A 27 10.76 -15.71 -6.12
N LEU A 28 10.49 -14.87 -7.14
CA LEU A 28 9.15 -14.76 -7.72
C LEU A 28 8.73 -16.08 -8.41
N ILE A 29 9.62 -16.66 -9.20
CA ILE A 29 9.37 -17.95 -9.89
C ILE A 29 9.22 -19.06 -8.85
N ASP A 30 10.09 -19.10 -7.85
CA ASP A 30 10.03 -20.09 -6.77
C ASP A 30 8.73 -19.99 -5.98
N THR A 31 8.30 -18.79 -5.61
CA THR A 31 6.99 -18.54 -4.97
C THR A 31 5.83 -19.00 -5.84
N PHE A 32 5.91 -18.75 -7.16
CA PHE A 32 4.89 -19.21 -8.10
C PHE A 32 4.82 -20.75 -8.17
N ILE A 33 5.96 -21.43 -8.27
CA ILE A 33 6.01 -22.89 -8.32
C ILE A 33 5.54 -23.48 -6.98
N THR A 34 6.03 -22.97 -5.85
CA THR A 34 5.68 -23.43 -4.49
C THR A 34 4.20 -23.30 -4.20
N SER A 35 3.51 -22.31 -4.78
CA SER A 35 2.06 -22.14 -4.60
C SER A 35 1.24 -23.33 -5.12
N PHE A 36 1.78 -24.13 -6.03
CA PHE A 36 1.16 -25.35 -6.56
C PHE A 36 1.61 -26.64 -5.87
N TYR A 37 2.55 -26.58 -4.92
CA TYR A 37 2.99 -27.78 -4.23
C TYR A 37 1.90 -28.29 -3.28
N LYS A 38 1.51 -29.55 -3.47
CA LYS A 38 0.58 -30.25 -2.60
C LYS A 38 1.33 -30.80 -1.38
N ASP A 39 0.77 -30.62 -0.18
CA ASP A 39 1.30 -31.12 1.09
C ASP A 39 2.77 -30.73 1.31
N TYR A 40 3.14 -29.52 0.89
CA TYR A 40 4.52 -29.03 0.95
C TYR A 40 4.97 -28.81 2.39
N ASN A 41 6.00 -29.53 2.80
CA ASN A 41 6.69 -29.35 4.05
C ASN A 41 8.00 -28.57 3.82
N TYR A 42 8.04 -27.30 4.24
CA TYR A 42 9.21 -26.45 3.98
C TYR A 42 10.46 -26.84 4.79
N LEU A 43 10.32 -27.64 5.88
CA LEU A 43 11.47 -28.07 6.70
C LEU A 43 12.22 -29.21 6.01
N THR A 44 11.50 -30.13 5.34
CA THR A 44 12.10 -31.26 4.62
C THR A 44 12.27 -31.00 3.13
N GLY A 45 11.56 -30.02 2.58
CA GLY A 45 11.49 -29.76 1.14
C GLY A 45 10.61 -30.75 0.38
N GLU A 46 9.90 -31.65 1.06
CA GLU A 46 9.08 -32.68 0.45
C GLU A 46 7.70 -32.16 0.07
N PHE A 47 7.16 -32.64 -1.05
CA PHE A 47 5.80 -32.38 -1.53
C PHE A 47 5.25 -33.59 -2.27
N SER A 48 3.92 -33.81 -2.22
CA SER A 48 3.29 -34.99 -2.81
C SER A 48 2.90 -34.83 -4.29
N GLY A 49 3.08 -33.64 -4.86
CA GLY A 49 2.78 -33.36 -6.28
C GLY A 49 2.32 -31.92 -6.50
N PHE A 50 1.74 -31.65 -7.68
CA PHE A 50 1.21 -30.32 -8.03
C PHE A 50 -0.31 -30.33 -7.94
N THR A 51 -0.89 -29.26 -7.38
CA THR A 51 -2.34 -29.12 -7.22
C THR A 51 -2.78 -27.66 -7.33
N PHE A 52 -4.05 -27.45 -7.71
CA PHE A 52 -4.75 -26.18 -7.56
C PHE A 52 -5.55 -26.08 -6.25
N ASP A 53 -5.60 -27.16 -5.47
CA ASP A 53 -6.41 -27.20 -4.24
C ASP A 53 -6.02 -26.13 -3.24
N ASN A 54 -4.74 -25.75 -3.17
CA ASN A 54 -4.26 -24.67 -2.32
C ASN A 54 -5.01 -23.35 -2.57
N TYR A 55 -5.29 -23.02 -3.83
CA TYR A 55 -6.08 -21.83 -4.20
C TYR A 55 -7.56 -22.02 -3.86
N LEU A 56 -8.12 -23.23 -4.05
CA LEU A 56 -9.52 -23.52 -3.71
C LEU A 56 -9.75 -23.44 -2.21
N VAL A 57 -8.81 -23.91 -1.39
CA VAL A 57 -8.81 -23.74 0.07
C VAL A 57 -8.72 -22.26 0.44
N LEU A 58 -7.80 -21.50 -0.19
CA LEU A 58 -7.59 -20.09 0.09
C LEU A 58 -8.86 -19.25 -0.18
N PHE A 59 -9.62 -19.60 -1.22
CA PHE A 59 -10.90 -18.97 -1.55
C PHE A 59 -12.10 -19.60 -0.82
N SER A 60 -11.84 -20.50 0.14
CA SER A 60 -12.88 -21.17 0.94
C SER A 60 -13.89 -21.98 0.10
N ILE A 61 -13.45 -22.50 -1.06
CA ILE A 61 -14.26 -23.35 -1.95
C ILE A 61 -14.24 -24.80 -1.47
N ILE A 62 -13.10 -25.27 -0.95
CA ILE A 62 -12.93 -26.58 -0.34
C ILE A 62 -12.38 -26.44 1.08
N GLU A 63 -12.64 -27.46 1.91
CA GLU A 63 -12.13 -27.48 3.28
C GLU A 63 -10.61 -27.73 3.31
N PRO A 64 -9.90 -27.10 4.27
CA PRO A 64 -8.49 -27.35 4.50
C PRO A 64 -8.22 -28.81 4.88
N PRO A 65 -7.09 -29.38 4.45
CA PRO A 65 -6.70 -30.73 4.83
C PRO A 65 -6.51 -30.89 6.35
N SER A 66 -6.77 -32.08 6.88
CA SER A 66 -6.72 -32.37 8.33
C SER A 66 -5.34 -32.17 8.97
N TYR A 67 -4.24 -32.26 8.21
CA TYR A 67 -2.89 -32.06 8.73
C TYR A 67 -2.56 -30.58 9.06
N ILE A 68 -3.42 -29.63 8.63
CA ILE A 68 -3.36 -28.23 9.05
C ILE A 68 -4.41 -27.88 10.11
N ALA A 69 -4.93 -28.90 10.81
CA ALA A 69 -5.86 -28.68 11.91
C ALA A 69 -5.28 -27.71 12.96
N GLY A 70 -6.08 -26.77 13.41
CA GLY A 70 -5.66 -25.70 14.34
C GLY A 70 -5.19 -24.39 13.68
N ILE A 71 -4.92 -24.37 12.37
CA ILE A 71 -4.59 -23.14 11.60
C ILE A 71 -5.57 -22.87 10.45
N GLU A 72 -6.71 -23.55 10.46
CA GLU A 72 -7.77 -23.38 9.45
C GLU A 72 -8.34 -21.96 9.45
N ALA A 73 -8.55 -21.39 10.66
CA ALA A 73 -9.12 -20.07 10.82
C ALA A 73 -8.29 -18.96 10.13
N PRO A 74 -6.95 -18.89 10.29
CA PRO A 74 -6.13 -17.97 9.54
C PRO A 74 -6.22 -18.14 8.02
N ILE A 75 -6.28 -19.38 7.51
CA ILE A 75 -6.36 -19.62 6.06
C ILE A 75 -7.72 -19.15 5.50
N LYS A 76 -8.82 -19.51 6.16
CA LYS A 76 -10.16 -19.03 5.80
C LYS A 76 -10.29 -17.51 5.91
N ALA A 77 -9.52 -16.87 6.80
CA ALA A 77 -9.49 -15.41 6.95
C ALA A 77 -8.95 -14.68 5.71
N PHE A 78 -8.26 -15.37 4.81
CA PHE A 78 -7.78 -14.74 3.57
C PHE A 78 -8.93 -14.17 2.75
N PHE A 79 -9.91 -14.99 2.41
CA PHE A 79 -11.03 -14.56 1.57
C PHE A 79 -12.04 -13.71 2.34
N GLN A 80 -12.27 -14.03 3.63
CA GLN A 80 -13.26 -13.34 4.45
C GLN A 80 -12.82 -11.93 4.86
N TYR A 81 -11.52 -11.73 5.14
CA TYR A 81 -11.01 -10.49 5.71
C TYR A 81 -9.82 -9.91 4.93
N ALA A 82 -8.78 -10.71 4.66
CA ALA A 82 -7.53 -10.18 4.13
C ALA A 82 -7.69 -9.51 2.76
N LEU A 83 -8.40 -10.15 1.85
CA LEU A 83 -8.65 -9.62 0.51
C LEU A 83 -9.59 -8.40 0.55
N PRO A 84 -10.78 -8.44 1.19
CA PRO A 84 -11.66 -7.29 1.31
C PRO A 84 -10.99 -6.09 1.99
N ASN A 85 -10.27 -6.31 3.09
CA ASN A 85 -9.58 -5.23 3.81
C ASN A 85 -8.50 -4.58 2.96
N THR A 86 -7.71 -5.36 2.25
CA THR A 86 -6.67 -4.83 1.35
C THR A 86 -7.29 -3.93 0.27
N LEU A 87 -8.40 -4.36 -0.33
CA LEU A 87 -9.13 -3.55 -1.29
C LEU A 87 -9.71 -2.30 -0.64
N LEU A 88 -10.42 -2.44 0.49
CA LEU A 88 -11.03 -1.32 1.21
C LEU A 88 -9.99 -0.27 1.61
N ILE A 89 -8.90 -0.68 2.26
CA ILE A 89 -7.82 0.21 2.67
C ILE A 89 -7.25 0.93 1.45
N THR A 90 -6.91 0.22 0.40
CA THR A 90 -6.29 0.79 -0.79
C THR A 90 -7.22 1.80 -1.49
N PHE A 91 -8.47 1.42 -1.76
CA PHE A 91 -9.40 2.27 -2.49
C PHE A 91 -9.94 3.45 -1.68
N VAL A 92 -9.84 3.42 -0.36
CA VAL A 92 -10.21 4.55 0.51
C VAL A 92 -9.00 5.47 0.71
N THR A 93 -7.87 4.94 1.17
CA THR A 93 -6.74 5.79 1.59
C THR A 93 -6.00 6.43 0.42
N VAL A 94 -5.85 5.72 -0.70
CA VAL A 94 -5.07 6.23 -1.85
C VAL A 94 -5.74 7.46 -2.49
N PRO A 95 -7.01 7.42 -2.92
CA PRO A 95 -7.65 8.60 -3.51
C PRO A 95 -7.70 9.78 -2.54
N ILE A 96 -8.06 9.54 -1.27
CA ILE A 96 -8.15 10.60 -0.26
C ILE A 96 -6.77 11.25 -0.05
N SER A 97 -5.72 10.47 0.13
CA SER A 97 -4.37 11.00 0.33
C SER A 97 -3.83 11.74 -0.89
N ILE A 98 -4.16 11.34 -2.12
CA ILE A 98 -3.78 12.06 -3.35
C ILE A 98 -4.48 13.43 -3.40
N ILE A 99 -5.79 13.46 -3.14
CA ILE A 99 -6.58 14.70 -3.16
C ILE A 99 -6.07 15.67 -2.08
N LEU A 100 -5.89 15.18 -0.85
CA LEU A 100 -5.37 15.99 0.25
C LEU A 100 -3.96 16.51 -0.04
N ALA A 101 -3.07 15.67 -0.55
CA ALA A 101 -1.72 16.07 -0.90
C ALA A 101 -1.70 17.13 -2.01
N LEU A 102 -2.57 17.02 -3.02
CA LEU A 102 -2.69 18.00 -4.08
C LEU A 102 -3.19 19.35 -3.54
N ILE A 103 -4.20 19.35 -2.68
CA ILE A 103 -4.72 20.57 -2.05
C ILE A 103 -3.64 21.23 -1.19
N ILE A 104 -2.99 20.47 -0.30
CA ILE A 104 -1.94 20.96 0.59
C ILE A 104 -0.77 21.52 -0.20
N SER A 105 -0.33 20.84 -1.27
CA SER A 105 0.78 21.31 -2.11
C SER A 105 0.49 22.62 -2.83
N VAL A 106 -0.75 22.82 -3.30
CA VAL A 106 -1.18 24.11 -3.89
C VAL A 106 -1.17 25.21 -2.83
N LEU A 107 -1.62 24.93 -1.61
CA LEU A 107 -1.58 25.88 -0.51
C LEU A 107 -0.14 26.25 -0.13
N ILE A 108 0.74 25.27 0.04
CA ILE A 108 2.17 25.48 0.35
C ILE A 108 2.85 26.28 -0.76
N ASN A 109 2.60 25.95 -2.03
CA ASN A 109 3.18 26.67 -3.17
C ASN A 109 2.73 28.13 -3.27
N SER A 110 1.59 28.50 -2.64
CA SER A 110 1.10 29.87 -2.59
C SER A 110 1.82 30.74 -1.54
N ILE A 111 2.47 30.09 -0.55
CA ILE A 111 3.11 30.78 0.59
C ILE A 111 4.60 30.97 0.27
N LYS A 112 5.02 32.19 -0.12
CA LYS A 112 6.41 32.44 -0.54
C LYS A 112 7.42 32.44 0.62
N TRP A 113 7.03 32.93 1.81
CA TRP A 113 7.98 33.24 2.89
C TRP A 113 8.33 32.02 3.78
N PHE A 114 7.39 31.11 4.02
CA PHE A 114 7.55 29.94 4.88
C PHE A 114 7.51 28.60 4.11
N GLN A 115 7.58 28.62 2.78
CA GLN A 115 7.42 27.42 1.97
C GLN A 115 8.37 26.30 2.40
N LYS A 116 9.68 26.60 2.51
CA LYS A 116 10.71 25.62 2.92
C LYS A 116 10.47 25.08 4.34
N PHE A 117 10.00 25.92 5.24
CA PHE A 117 9.67 25.50 6.59
C PHE A 117 8.51 24.48 6.59
N PHE A 118 7.43 24.77 5.88
CA PHE A 118 6.31 23.84 5.75
C PHE A 118 6.69 22.57 4.99
N GLU A 119 7.49 22.64 3.94
CA GLU A 119 8.02 21.46 3.25
C GLU A 119 8.80 20.58 4.23
N THR A 120 9.69 21.14 5.05
CA THR A 120 10.44 20.38 6.05
C THR A 120 9.54 19.79 7.13
N LEU A 121 8.59 20.56 7.64
CA LEU A 121 7.64 20.12 8.66
C LEU A 121 6.79 18.93 8.17
N PHE A 122 6.23 19.04 6.97
CA PHE A 122 5.46 17.96 6.37
C PHE A 122 6.31 16.74 6.00
N PHE A 123 7.60 16.92 5.68
CA PHE A 123 8.47 15.80 5.31
C PHE A 123 9.01 15.02 6.51
N THR A 124 9.10 15.62 7.69
CA THR A 124 9.61 14.98 8.92
C THR A 124 8.97 13.62 9.22
N PRO A 125 7.64 13.43 9.13
CA PRO A 125 7.00 12.13 9.37
C PRO A 125 7.45 11.02 8.43
N TYR A 126 7.79 11.34 7.20
CA TYR A 126 8.22 10.35 6.20
C TYR A 126 9.57 9.70 6.50
N VAL A 127 10.42 10.37 7.26
CA VAL A 127 11.74 9.86 7.66
C VAL A 127 11.65 8.92 8.87
N THR A 128 10.52 8.93 9.58
CA THR A 128 10.31 8.09 10.76
C THR A 128 9.90 6.66 10.36
N ASN A 129 10.18 5.70 11.26
CA ASN A 129 9.74 4.32 11.04
C ASN A 129 8.21 4.23 11.15
N ILE A 130 7.56 3.68 10.12
CA ILE A 130 6.10 3.56 10.04
C ILE A 130 5.49 2.75 11.19
N ILE A 131 6.18 1.69 11.68
CA ILE A 131 5.71 0.90 12.81
C ILE A 131 5.73 1.75 14.09
N ALA A 132 6.77 2.56 14.28
CA ALA A 132 6.85 3.48 15.43
C ALA A 132 5.74 4.55 15.35
N VAL A 133 5.42 5.05 14.16
CA VAL A 133 4.29 5.96 13.93
C VAL A 133 2.98 5.29 14.33
N GLY A 134 2.73 4.05 13.86
CA GLY A 134 1.55 3.28 14.25
C GLY A 134 1.43 3.10 15.77
N MET A 135 2.55 2.85 16.48
CA MET A 135 2.55 2.79 17.94
C MET A 135 2.14 4.13 18.58
N VAL A 136 2.59 5.26 18.04
CA VAL A 136 2.18 6.60 18.52
C VAL A 136 0.69 6.83 18.28
N PHE A 137 0.18 6.48 17.11
CA PHE A 137 -1.26 6.50 16.83
C PHE A 137 -2.04 5.59 17.80
N GLY A 138 -1.51 4.39 18.09
CA GLY A 138 -2.06 3.49 19.09
C GLY A 138 -2.22 4.14 20.47
N VAL A 139 -1.24 4.93 20.92
CA VAL A 139 -1.33 5.67 22.19
C VAL A 139 -2.34 6.83 22.10
N ILE A 140 -2.36 7.59 21.00
CA ILE A 140 -3.29 8.71 20.81
C ILE A 140 -4.74 8.22 20.79
N PHE A 141 -5.01 7.10 20.13
CA PHE A 141 -6.34 6.50 19.98
C PHE A 141 -6.63 5.39 21.00
N SER A 142 -5.81 5.24 22.07
CA SER A 142 -6.17 4.33 23.16
C SER A 142 -7.39 4.84 23.93
N HIS A 143 -8.08 3.95 24.65
CA HIS A 143 -9.26 4.30 25.43
C HIS A 143 -9.01 5.48 26.39
N ASN A 144 -7.87 5.50 27.07
CA ASN A 144 -7.43 6.61 27.93
C ASN A 144 -6.55 7.62 27.16
N GLY A 145 -6.57 7.61 25.83
CA GLY A 145 -5.73 8.43 25.00
C GLY A 145 -6.21 9.86 24.79
N LEU A 146 -5.37 10.64 24.09
CA LEU A 146 -5.64 12.05 23.82
C LEU A 146 -6.93 12.26 23.03
N PHE A 147 -7.23 11.37 22.07
CA PHE A 147 -8.41 11.54 21.21
C PHE A 147 -9.70 11.47 22.01
N ASN A 148 -9.89 10.46 22.85
CA ASN A 148 -11.05 10.33 23.72
C ASN A 148 -11.13 11.48 24.74
N SER A 149 -9.98 11.90 25.30
CA SER A 149 -9.93 12.98 26.29
C SER A 149 -10.34 14.33 25.71
N ILE A 150 -9.92 14.66 24.48
CA ILE A 150 -10.25 15.94 23.81
C ILE A 150 -11.72 15.99 23.41
N PHE A 151 -12.26 14.88 22.89
CA PHE A 151 -13.62 14.85 22.36
C PHE A 151 -14.66 14.33 23.36
N ASN A 152 -14.26 14.04 24.61
CA ASN A 152 -15.12 13.43 25.65
C ASN A 152 -15.83 12.17 25.18
N LEU A 153 -15.09 11.29 24.52
CA LEU A 153 -15.57 10.00 24.02
C LEU A 153 -15.15 8.88 24.99
N ASP A 154 -15.95 7.82 25.03
CA ASP A 154 -15.69 6.59 25.82
C ASP A 154 -15.63 5.38 24.87
N GLU A 155 -14.78 5.47 23.83
CA GLU A 155 -14.71 4.50 22.76
C GLU A 155 -13.40 3.71 22.80
N PHE A 156 -13.47 2.45 22.37
CA PHE A 156 -12.30 1.59 22.13
C PHE A 156 -11.96 1.61 20.64
N TRP A 157 -10.77 2.13 20.30
CA TRP A 157 -10.35 2.31 18.91
C TRP A 157 -9.36 1.24 18.45
N VAL A 158 -8.33 0.96 19.26
CA VAL A 158 -7.17 0.12 18.86
C VAL A 158 -6.83 -0.97 19.87
N GLU A 159 -7.51 -1.04 21.00
CA GLU A 159 -7.24 -2.07 22.01
C GLU A 159 -7.72 -3.45 21.52
N ASN A 160 -7.01 -4.49 21.96
CA ASN A 160 -7.46 -5.86 21.84
C ASN A 160 -8.58 -6.16 22.87
N ASN A 161 -9.68 -5.45 22.77
CA ASN A 161 -10.83 -5.48 23.68
C ASN A 161 -12.10 -5.84 22.90
N PRO A 162 -13.02 -6.64 23.45
CA PRO A 162 -14.30 -6.90 22.82
C PRO A 162 -15.15 -5.66 22.46
N GLY A 163 -14.89 -4.53 23.11
CA GLY A 163 -15.52 -3.24 22.79
C GLY A 163 -14.97 -2.55 21.53
N THR A 164 -13.81 -2.94 21.04
CA THR A 164 -13.25 -2.37 19.81
C THR A 164 -14.03 -2.87 18.59
N THR A 165 -14.75 -1.95 17.95
CA THR A 165 -15.47 -2.29 16.70
C THR A 165 -14.53 -2.32 15.50
N TYR A 166 -14.89 -3.13 14.51
CA TYR A 166 -14.15 -3.18 13.23
C TYR A 166 -13.99 -1.79 12.58
N TRP A 167 -15.03 -0.98 12.58
CA TRP A 167 -15.01 0.34 11.95
C TRP A 167 -14.21 1.37 12.72
N ASN A 168 -14.18 1.31 14.05
CA ASN A 168 -13.31 2.16 14.88
C ASN A 168 -11.85 1.87 14.54
N ALA A 169 -11.46 0.60 14.53
CA ALA A 169 -10.12 0.17 14.15
C ALA A 169 -9.74 0.58 12.72
N MET A 170 -10.64 0.37 11.74
CA MET A 170 -10.43 0.76 10.34
C MET A 170 -10.27 2.26 10.18
N LEU A 171 -11.02 3.08 10.93
CA LEU A 171 -10.88 4.52 10.88
C LEU A 171 -9.47 4.96 11.31
N VAL A 172 -8.95 4.39 12.40
CA VAL A 172 -7.59 4.71 12.86
C VAL A 172 -6.54 4.25 11.82
N ILE A 173 -6.71 3.07 11.23
CA ILE A 173 -5.84 2.58 10.14
C ILE A 173 -5.86 3.57 8.96
N PHE A 174 -7.03 4.04 8.54
CA PHE A 174 -7.13 5.02 7.45
C PHE A 174 -6.42 6.33 7.77
N LEU A 175 -6.60 6.85 8.99
CA LEU A 175 -5.95 8.08 9.42
C LEU A 175 -4.43 7.95 9.48
N ASP A 176 -3.92 6.85 10.03
CA ASP A 176 -2.48 6.57 10.10
C ASP A 176 -1.85 6.46 8.70
N ILE A 177 -2.43 5.65 7.82
CA ILE A 177 -1.93 5.46 6.46
C ILE A 177 -1.99 6.77 5.66
N ILE A 178 -3.11 7.51 5.71
CA ILE A 178 -3.24 8.78 4.99
C ILE A 178 -2.18 9.75 5.50
N TRP A 179 -2.06 9.94 6.82
CA TRP A 179 -1.12 10.86 7.42
C TRP A 179 0.33 10.52 7.05
N TYR A 180 0.73 9.25 7.12
CA TYR A 180 2.07 8.80 6.78
C TYR A 180 2.42 8.97 5.30
N GLN A 181 1.44 8.79 4.41
CA GLN A 181 1.66 8.86 2.96
C GLN A 181 1.65 10.31 2.40
N LEU A 182 1.05 11.27 3.11
CA LEU A 182 0.94 12.67 2.66
C LEU A 182 2.28 13.33 2.33
N PRO A 183 3.34 13.24 3.15
CA PRO A 183 4.60 13.95 2.94
C PRO A 183 5.22 13.72 1.56
N PHE A 184 5.37 12.46 1.17
CA PHE A 184 5.97 12.11 -0.12
C PHE A 184 5.15 12.65 -1.30
N LYS A 185 3.81 12.53 -1.22
CA LYS A 185 2.91 13.01 -2.27
C LYS A 185 2.96 14.54 -2.39
N ILE A 186 2.97 15.24 -1.25
CA ILE A 186 3.08 16.70 -1.19
C ILE A 186 4.38 17.15 -1.86
N LEU A 187 5.51 16.51 -1.55
CA LEU A 187 6.81 16.85 -2.11
C LEU A 187 6.82 16.73 -3.65
N ILE A 188 6.29 15.63 -4.19
CA ILE A 188 6.20 15.41 -5.64
C ILE A 188 5.29 16.46 -6.31
N PHE A 189 4.14 16.77 -5.69
CA PHE A 189 3.25 17.79 -6.25
C PHE A 189 3.82 19.20 -6.16
N VAL A 190 4.47 19.58 -5.06
CA VAL A 190 5.14 20.88 -4.94
C VAL A 190 6.24 21.02 -6.00
N SER A 191 7.06 19.98 -6.19
CA SER A 191 8.07 19.97 -7.25
C SER A 191 7.45 20.12 -8.64
N GLY A 192 6.35 19.41 -8.91
CA GLY A 192 5.61 19.55 -10.17
C GLY A 192 5.02 20.94 -10.37
N LEU A 193 4.43 21.54 -9.32
CA LEU A 193 3.89 22.91 -9.37
C LEU A 193 4.94 23.97 -9.65
N GLN A 194 6.15 23.82 -9.11
CA GLN A 194 7.27 24.73 -9.35
C GLN A 194 7.76 24.66 -10.80
N GLY A 195 7.56 23.53 -11.49
CA GLY A 195 7.90 23.34 -12.90
C GLY A 195 6.90 23.99 -13.87
N ILE A 196 5.72 24.40 -13.44
CA ILE A 196 4.71 25.01 -14.30
C ILE A 196 5.10 26.46 -14.63
N ASN A 197 5.15 26.80 -15.94
CA ASN A 197 5.46 28.16 -16.36
C ASN A 197 4.39 29.15 -15.90
N LYS A 198 4.82 30.22 -15.24
CA LYS A 198 3.94 31.27 -14.69
C LYS A 198 3.11 31.98 -15.74
N THR A 199 3.59 32.04 -17.00
CA THR A 199 2.86 32.68 -18.12
C THR A 199 1.45 32.10 -18.32
N TYR A 200 1.22 30.81 -18.04
CA TYR A 200 -0.12 30.24 -18.11
C TYR A 200 -1.10 30.88 -17.11
N TYR A 201 -0.61 31.14 -15.90
CA TYR A 201 -1.43 31.76 -14.87
C TYR A 201 -1.62 33.26 -15.10
N GLU A 202 -0.63 33.93 -15.68
CA GLU A 202 -0.70 35.36 -16.07
C GLU A 202 -1.73 35.55 -17.19
N ALA A 203 -1.68 34.74 -18.24
CA ALA A 203 -2.67 34.76 -19.31
C ALA A 203 -4.09 34.51 -18.76
N ALA A 204 -4.26 33.50 -17.90
CA ALA A 204 -5.54 33.20 -17.28
C ALA A 204 -6.08 34.36 -16.40
N LYS A 205 -5.20 35.16 -15.80
CA LYS A 205 -5.61 36.38 -15.05
C LYS A 205 -6.10 37.48 -15.98
N VAL A 206 -5.47 37.67 -17.14
CA VAL A 206 -5.93 38.62 -18.17
C VAL A 206 -7.34 38.23 -18.62
N ASP A 207 -7.61 36.90 -18.77
CA ASP A 207 -8.93 36.34 -19.10
C ASP A 207 -9.90 36.35 -17.91
N SER A 208 -9.57 36.99 -16.79
CA SER A 208 -10.38 37.04 -15.56
C SER A 208 -10.80 35.66 -15.05
N ALA A 209 -10.01 34.61 -15.28
CA ALA A 209 -10.30 33.27 -14.83
C ALA A 209 -10.15 33.14 -13.31
N SER A 210 -11.15 32.63 -12.62
CA SER A 210 -11.13 32.37 -11.17
C SER A 210 -10.03 31.37 -10.79
N LYS A 211 -9.55 31.41 -9.53
CA LYS A 211 -8.54 30.45 -9.02
C LYS A 211 -8.97 29.00 -9.16
N VAL A 212 -10.26 28.71 -8.96
CA VAL A 212 -10.83 27.37 -9.13
C VAL A 212 -10.74 26.93 -10.60
N LYS A 213 -11.08 27.83 -11.54
CA LYS A 213 -10.96 27.56 -12.98
C LYS A 213 -9.50 27.32 -13.39
N GLN A 214 -8.57 28.11 -12.88
CA GLN A 214 -7.11 27.93 -13.09
C GLN A 214 -6.65 26.57 -12.53
N PHE A 215 -7.12 26.18 -11.34
CA PHE A 215 -6.77 24.87 -10.76
C PHE A 215 -7.19 23.70 -11.66
N PHE A 216 -8.45 23.65 -12.09
CA PHE A 216 -8.95 22.51 -12.88
C PHE A 216 -8.55 22.55 -14.36
N LYS A 217 -8.30 23.74 -14.94
CA LYS A 217 -8.01 23.89 -16.38
C LYS A 217 -6.52 24.04 -16.70
N ILE A 218 -5.68 24.43 -15.72
CA ILE A 218 -4.24 24.63 -15.91
C ILE A 218 -3.47 23.69 -14.98
N THR A 219 -3.67 23.81 -13.67
CA THR A 219 -2.84 23.10 -12.68
C THR A 219 -2.99 21.58 -12.80
N VAL A 220 -4.21 21.05 -12.72
CA VAL A 220 -4.46 19.59 -12.76
C VAL A 220 -4.02 18.95 -14.08
N PRO A 221 -4.33 19.51 -15.27
CA PRO A 221 -3.84 18.96 -16.53
C PRO A 221 -2.32 18.97 -16.67
N LEU A 222 -1.63 20.04 -16.25
CA LEU A 222 -0.18 20.13 -16.33
C LEU A 222 0.54 19.25 -15.28
N LEU A 223 -0.14 18.91 -14.16
CA LEU A 223 0.34 17.94 -13.18
C LEU A 223 -0.03 16.51 -13.51
N SER A 224 -0.72 16.25 -14.63
CA SER A 224 -1.20 14.89 -14.94
C SER A 224 -0.11 13.81 -14.96
N PRO A 225 1.15 14.04 -15.38
CA PRO A 225 2.21 13.04 -15.26
C PRO A 225 2.55 12.70 -13.81
N GLN A 226 2.61 13.71 -12.92
CA GLN A 226 2.88 13.51 -11.50
C GLN A 226 1.71 12.82 -10.80
N ILE A 227 0.46 13.19 -11.13
CA ILE A 227 -0.75 12.55 -10.62
C ILE A 227 -0.75 11.07 -11.01
N LEU A 228 -0.40 10.74 -12.25
CA LEU A 228 -0.30 9.36 -12.72
C LEU A 228 0.78 8.58 -11.95
N TYR A 229 1.98 9.15 -11.84
CA TYR A 229 3.09 8.52 -11.11
C TYR A 229 2.72 8.24 -9.65
N ILE A 230 2.18 9.25 -8.94
CA ILE A 230 1.73 9.09 -7.55
C ILE A 230 0.58 8.08 -7.46
N SER A 231 -0.36 8.09 -8.41
CA SER A 231 -1.47 7.15 -8.42
C SER A 231 -0.97 5.70 -8.53
N ILE A 232 -0.13 5.40 -9.53
CA ILE A 232 0.40 4.05 -9.74
C ILE A 232 1.17 3.58 -8.51
N THR A 233 2.13 4.36 -8.04
CA THR A 233 2.98 3.98 -6.90
C THR A 233 2.19 3.85 -5.61
N SER A 234 1.19 4.72 -5.37
CA SER A 234 0.34 4.67 -4.18
C SER A 234 -0.59 3.45 -4.17
N PHE A 235 -1.17 3.08 -5.31
CA PHE A 235 -1.99 1.86 -5.38
C PHE A 235 -1.15 0.60 -5.17
N ILE A 236 0.04 0.51 -5.79
CA ILE A 236 0.96 -0.60 -5.56
C ILE A 236 1.32 -0.72 -4.07
N ASN A 237 1.63 0.41 -3.40
CA ASN A 237 1.97 0.41 -1.98
C ASN A 237 0.74 0.14 -1.10
N GLY A 238 -0.42 0.67 -1.42
CA GLY A 238 -1.67 0.42 -0.71
C GLY A 238 -2.06 -1.06 -0.69
N PHE A 239 -1.95 -1.74 -1.84
CA PHE A 239 -2.18 -3.19 -1.91
C PHE A 239 -1.18 -4.00 -1.07
N LYS A 240 0.02 -3.47 -0.81
CA LYS A 240 1.06 -4.10 0.02
C LYS A 240 1.04 -3.63 1.47
N GLU A 241 -0.05 -2.95 1.91
CA GLU A 241 -0.11 -2.43 3.29
C GLU A 241 -0.10 -3.56 4.33
N TYR A 242 0.80 -3.40 5.28
CA TYR A 242 1.03 -4.32 6.38
C TYR A 242 1.52 -3.58 7.63
N GLN A 243 2.39 -2.58 7.43
CA GLN A 243 3.21 -1.99 8.49
C GLN A 243 2.39 -1.12 9.45
N ALA A 244 1.39 -0.39 8.93
CA ALA A 244 0.48 0.40 9.75
C ALA A 244 -0.31 -0.50 10.71
N ILE A 245 -0.85 -1.62 10.19
CA ILE A 245 -1.60 -2.58 11.01
C ILE A 245 -0.69 -3.24 12.05
N ALA A 246 0.53 -3.61 11.66
CA ALA A 246 1.51 -4.19 12.59
C ALA A 246 1.93 -3.20 13.68
N GLY A 247 2.01 -1.90 13.37
CA GLY A 247 2.30 -0.83 14.31
C GLY A 247 1.16 -0.58 15.31
N LEU A 248 -0.07 -0.53 14.83
CA LEU A 248 -1.27 -0.24 15.62
C LEU A 248 -1.70 -1.43 16.50
N PHE A 249 -1.74 -2.64 15.94
CA PHE A 249 -2.35 -3.82 16.56
C PHE A 249 -1.34 -4.92 16.91
N GLY A 250 -0.06 -4.69 16.65
CA GLY A 250 1.00 -5.68 16.90
C GLY A 250 0.95 -6.87 15.94
N ARG A 251 1.54 -7.99 16.37
CA ARG A 251 1.78 -9.16 15.49
C ARG A 251 0.53 -9.91 15.01
N LYS A 252 -0.65 -9.71 15.59
CA LYS A 252 -1.82 -10.53 15.25
C LYS A 252 -2.83 -9.86 14.31
N GLY A 253 -2.70 -8.55 14.01
CA GLY A 253 -3.62 -7.83 13.12
C GLY A 253 -5.10 -8.06 13.48
N THR A 254 -5.38 -8.19 14.77
CA THR A 254 -6.69 -8.59 15.28
C THR A 254 -7.28 -7.45 16.09
N SER A 255 -8.56 -7.18 15.87
CA SER A 255 -9.39 -6.40 16.78
C SER A 255 -10.20 -7.41 17.61
N GLY A 256 -10.00 -7.44 18.92
CA GLY A 256 -10.54 -8.51 19.76
C GLY A 256 -9.92 -9.88 19.46
N ASN A 257 -10.70 -10.95 19.49
CA ASN A 257 -10.25 -12.32 19.22
C ASN A 257 -10.38 -12.74 17.74
N SER A 258 -10.54 -11.82 16.80
CA SER A 258 -10.84 -12.11 15.39
C SER A 258 -9.72 -11.64 14.48
N TYR A 259 -9.47 -12.37 13.39
CA TYR A 259 -8.54 -11.99 12.30
C TYR A 259 -9.11 -10.89 11.37
N ASN A 260 -10.03 -10.08 11.86
CA ASN A 260 -10.85 -9.16 11.05
C ASN A 260 -10.10 -7.96 10.44
N LEU A 261 -8.87 -7.68 10.89
CA LEU A 261 -8.04 -6.60 10.35
C LEU A 261 -6.93 -7.10 9.42
N TYR A 262 -6.91 -8.38 9.07
CA TYR A 262 -5.91 -8.92 8.15
C TYR A 262 -5.93 -8.17 6.83
N THR A 263 -4.72 -7.92 6.29
CA THR A 263 -4.48 -7.64 4.87
C THR A 263 -3.81 -8.85 4.23
N VAL A 264 -3.77 -8.88 2.90
CA VAL A 264 -3.13 -9.99 2.18
C VAL A 264 -1.65 -10.12 2.55
N VAL A 265 -0.92 -9.02 2.67
CA VAL A 265 0.50 -9.06 3.09
C VAL A 265 0.63 -9.52 4.52
N TYR A 266 -0.29 -9.11 5.41
CA TYR A 266 -0.31 -9.60 6.79
C TYR A 266 -0.59 -11.09 6.86
N PHE A 267 -1.54 -11.58 6.07
CA PHE A 267 -1.80 -13.02 5.93
C PHE A 267 -0.54 -13.78 5.49
N VAL A 268 0.14 -13.33 4.43
CA VAL A 268 1.38 -13.94 3.94
C VAL A 268 2.44 -13.98 5.05
N TYR A 269 2.65 -12.87 5.74
CA TYR A 269 3.59 -12.78 6.85
C TYR A 269 3.27 -13.75 7.98
N ASP A 270 2.00 -13.84 8.38
CA ASP A 270 1.56 -14.71 9.45
C ASP A 270 1.71 -16.20 9.08
N GLN A 271 1.35 -16.58 7.84
CA GLN A 271 1.53 -17.96 7.38
C GLN A 271 3.01 -18.37 7.30
N VAL A 272 3.90 -17.48 6.87
CA VAL A 272 5.36 -17.73 6.88
C VAL A 272 5.90 -17.90 8.30
N ASN A 273 5.36 -17.15 9.27
CA ASN A 273 5.83 -17.15 10.66
C ASN A 273 4.97 -18.01 11.60
N SER A 274 4.06 -18.80 11.08
CA SER A 274 3.12 -19.63 11.88
C SER A 274 3.81 -20.74 12.68
N GLY A 275 5.02 -21.13 12.28
CA GLY A 275 5.74 -22.29 12.84
C GLY A 275 5.22 -23.63 12.35
N ASN A 276 4.17 -23.66 11.53
CA ASN A 276 3.67 -24.88 10.91
C ASN A 276 4.33 -25.12 9.55
N ALA A 277 4.88 -26.32 9.37
CA ALA A 277 5.66 -26.68 8.19
C ALA A 277 4.88 -26.66 6.87
N PHE A 278 3.54 -26.70 6.91
CA PHE A 278 2.67 -26.84 5.74
C PHE A 278 1.96 -25.56 5.29
N THR A 279 2.23 -24.41 5.93
CA THR A 279 1.53 -23.15 5.61
C THR A 279 2.16 -22.34 4.48
N ILE A 280 3.40 -22.62 4.12
CA ILE A 280 4.15 -21.85 3.12
C ILE A 280 3.48 -21.84 1.75
N SER A 281 2.91 -22.97 1.30
CA SER A 281 2.19 -23.01 0.01
C SER A 281 0.99 -22.05 -0.01
N TYR A 282 0.26 -21.92 1.11
CA TYR A 282 -0.85 -20.98 1.22
C TYR A 282 -0.37 -19.53 1.26
N ALA A 283 0.76 -19.25 1.93
CA ALA A 283 1.41 -17.94 1.88
C ALA A 283 1.79 -17.57 0.44
N CYS A 284 2.39 -18.50 -0.31
CA CYS A 284 2.74 -18.33 -1.71
C CYS A 284 1.49 -18.08 -2.58
N CYS A 285 0.39 -18.83 -2.37
CA CYS A 285 -0.88 -18.58 -3.06
C CYS A 285 -1.38 -17.15 -2.80
N GLY A 286 -1.42 -16.70 -1.56
CA GLY A 286 -1.83 -15.34 -1.19
C GLY A 286 -0.96 -14.27 -1.87
N ALA A 287 0.36 -14.48 -1.89
CA ALA A 287 1.30 -13.57 -2.56
C ALA A 287 1.06 -13.50 -4.08
N ILE A 288 0.84 -14.65 -4.75
CA ILE A 288 0.57 -14.69 -6.19
C ILE A 288 -0.79 -14.06 -6.54
N VAL A 289 -1.83 -14.28 -5.72
CA VAL A 289 -3.13 -13.61 -5.90
C VAL A 289 -2.96 -12.09 -5.80
N LEU A 290 -2.24 -11.62 -4.79
CA LEU A 290 -1.96 -10.18 -4.64
C LEU A 290 -1.16 -9.62 -5.83
N PHE A 291 -0.12 -10.35 -6.26
CA PHE A 291 0.67 -9.98 -7.43
C PHE A 291 -0.20 -9.84 -8.68
N ALA A 292 -1.11 -10.79 -8.94
CA ALA A 292 -2.03 -10.75 -10.06
C ALA A 292 -2.96 -9.52 -9.99
N ILE A 293 -3.51 -9.22 -8.81
CA ILE A 293 -4.37 -8.03 -8.60
C ILE A 293 -3.59 -6.75 -8.91
N ILE A 294 -2.38 -6.60 -8.36
CA ILE A 294 -1.53 -5.42 -8.58
C ILE A 294 -1.19 -5.28 -10.06
N LEU A 295 -0.83 -6.39 -10.74
CA LEU A 295 -0.47 -6.39 -12.14
C LEU A 295 -1.64 -5.94 -13.02
N VAL A 296 -2.82 -6.54 -12.83
CA VAL A 296 -4.04 -6.19 -13.59
C VAL A 296 -4.40 -4.72 -13.36
N PHE A 297 -4.41 -4.28 -12.09
CA PHE A 297 -4.77 -2.90 -11.77
C PHE A 297 -3.77 -1.89 -12.34
N THR A 298 -2.47 -2.16 -12.24
CA THR A 298 -1.41 -1.31 -12.82
C THR A 298 -1.51 -1.26 -14.36
N ALA A 299 -1.78 -2.41 -15.00
CA ALA A 299 -1.98 -2.46 -16.45
C ALA A 299 -3.21 -1.61 -16.88
N LEU A 300 -4.30 -1.66 -16.11
CA LEU A 300 -5.48 -0.82 -16.35
C LEU A 300 -5.15 0.67 -16.19
N GLN A 301 -4.41 1.06 -15.15
CA GLN A 301 -3.99 2.44 -14.95
C GLN A 301 -3.15 2.95 -16.12
N LEU A 302 -2.16 2.16 -16.58
CA LEU A 302 -1.31 2.49 -17.72
C LEU A 302 -2.11 2.59 -19.03
N TYR A 303 -3.08 1.71 -19.23
CA TYR A 303 -3.95 1.77 -20.40
C TYR A 303 -4.80 3.04 -20.44
N VAL A 304 -5.41 3.41 -19.31
CA VAL A 304 -6.19 4.64 -19.19
C VAL A 304 -5.33 5.88 -19.35
N SER A 305 -4.11 5.87 -18.84
CA SER A 305 -3.19 7.01 -18.89
C SER A 305 -2.78 7.39 -20.30
N LYS A 306 -2.58 6.42 -21.19
CA LYS A 306 -2.23 6.68 -22.61
C LYS A 306 -3.23 7.58 -23.32
N LYS A 307 -4.47 7.65 -22.84
CA LYS A 307 -5.54 8.47 -23.44
C LYS A 307 -5.76 9.82 -22.77
N LYS A 308 -5.23 10.04 -21.56
CA LYS A 308 -5.61 11.20 -20.71
C LYS A 308 -4.43 12.00 -20.17
N VAL A 309 -3.19 11.53 -20.29
CA VAL A 309 -2.02 12.25 -19.80
C VAL A 309 -1.44 13.10 -20.92
N HIS A 310 -1.30 14.39 -20.67
CA HIS A 310 -0.67 15.35 -21.56
C HIS A 310 0.82 15.45 -21.16
N TYR A 311 1.70 15.08 -22.08
CA TYR A 311 3.15 15.19 -21.93
C TYR A 311 3.63 16.52 -22.52
#